data_0e0d45b9b4b8fa3b498bc96eee1638c8
#
_entry.id   0e0d45b9b4b8fa3b498bc96eee1638c8
#
_cell.length_a   1.000
_cell.length_b   1.000
_cell.length_c   1.000
_cell.angle_alpha   90.00
_cell.angle_beta   90.00
_cell.angle_gamma   90.00
#
_symmetry.space_group_name_H-M   'P 1'
#
loop_
_entity.id
_entity.type
_entity.pdbx_description
1 polymer ?
#
loop_
_entity_poly.entity_id
_entity_poly.type
_entity_poly.pdbx_seq_one_letter_code
_entity_poly.pdbx_strand_id
1 'polypeptide(L)'
;RDHAVAKIDINDNIAVNRATFGGWKIDACPHHGPAITRGGDWGYHMAWFDGGEKAGLFYGRIDGDAWVSSPAKRFGNANFQAGHPSLLSINEKVYLAWKEINESDNYIVLAISEDGGKNWLEAKKIKKTEGASDYPELIQFNNKAFLSWNTIKDGYQFIALE
;
A
#
# COMPACT_ATOMS: atom_id res chain seq x y z
N ARG A 1 10.51 -11.76 -9.01
CA ARG A 1 9.72 -11.83 -7.77
C ARG A 1 8.31 -11.33 -8.02
N ASP A 2 7.36 -11.97 -7.38
CA ASP A 2 5.95 -11.57 -7.43
C ASP A 2 5.34 -11.83 -6.05
N HIS A 3 4.18 -11.25 -5.84
CA HIS A 3 3.40 -11.48 -4.64
C HIS A 3 2.37 -12.59 -4.88
N ALA A 4 2.08 -13.33 -3.84
CA ALA A 4 1.01 -14.33 -3.80
C ALA A 4 0.00 -13.92 -2.73
N VAL A 5 -1.26 -14.30 -2.96
CA VAL A 5 -2.34 -14.19 -1.98
C VAL A 5 -2.83 -15.58 -1.65
N ALA A 6 -2.95 -15.89 -0.36
CA ALA A 6 -3.48 -17.14 0.13
C ALA A 6 -4.88 -16.93 0.71
N LYS A 7 -5.81 -17.81 0.35
CA LYS A 7 -7.10 -17.96 1.00
C LYS A 7 -7.05 -19.17 1.93
N ILE A 8 -7.42 -18.96 3.17
CA ILE A 8 -7.54 -20.04 4.17
C ILE A 8 -9.01 -20.11 4.54
N ASP A 9 -9.62 -21.28 4.38
CA ASP A 9 -11.00 -21.51 4.76
C ASP A 9 -11.12 -21.95 6.24
N ILE A 10 -12.35 -22.12 6.71
CA ILE A 10 -12.66 -22.55 8.08
C ILE A 10 -12.12 -23.95 8.42
N ASN A 11 -11.80 -24.77 7.43
CA ASN A 11 -11.24 -26.13 7.61
C ASN A 11 -9.72 -26.15 7.37
N ASP A 12 -9.06 -24.99 7.40
CA ASP A 12 -7.64 -24.81 7.16
C ASP A 12 -7.16 -25.24 5.75
N ASN A 13 -8.06 -25.37 4.79
CA ASN A 13 -7.67 -25.56 3.40
C ASN A 13 -7.06 -24.27 2.86
N ILE A 14 -5.89 -24.41 2.23
CA ILE A 14 -5.13 -23.27 1.73
C ILE A 14 -5.12 -23.30 0.20
N ALA A 15 -5.60 -22.22 -0.42
CA ALA A 15 -5.45 -21.97 -1.85
C ALA A 15 -4.53 -20.76 -2.06
N VAL A 16 -3.44 -20.94 -2.82
CA VAL A 16 -2.45 -19.89 -3.09
C VAL A 16 -2.54 -19.48 -4.55
N ASN A 17 -2.67 -18.18 -4.80
CA ASN A 17 -2.73 -17.62 -6.13
C ASN A 17 -1.66 -16.55 -6.31
N ARG A 18 -1.05 -16.49 -7.50
CA ARG A 18 -0.14 -15.41 -7.87
C ARG A 18 -0.94 -14.15 -8.11
N ALA A 19 -0.62 -13.08 -7.36
CA ALA A 19 -1.36 -11.82 -7.39
C ALA A 19 -0.70 -10.75 -8.27
N THR A 20 0.62 -10.86 -8.53
CA THR A 20 1.35 -9.90 -9.38
C THR A 20 2.19 -10.64 -10.43
N PHE A 21 2.50 -9.97 -11.53
CA PHE A 21 3.12 -10.59 -12.70
C PHE A 21 4.32 -9.77 -13.23
N GLY A 22 4.98 -8.97 -12.38
CA GLY A 22 6.16 -8.18 -12.73
C GLY A 22 7.37 -9.03 -13.09
N GLY A 23 7.50 -10.19 -12.45
CA GLY A 23 8.57 -11.15 -12.76
C GLY A 23 9.99 -10.63 -12.52
N TRP A 24 10.14 -9.53 -11.77
CA TRP A 24 11.40 -8.88 -11.54
C TRP A 24 12.37 -9.73 -10.69
N LYS A 25 13.66 -9.50 -10.87
CA LYS A 25 14.72 -10.24 -10.18
C LYS A 25 15.61 -9.27 -9.41
N ILE A 26 16.00 -9.69 -8.21
CA ILE A 26 16.98 -9.00 -7.40
C ILE A 26 17.78 -10.03 -6.60
N ASP A 27 19.08 -9.85 -6.52
CA ASP A 27 19.97 -10.65 -5.67
C ASP A 27 20.15 -9.97 -4.31
N ALA A 28 19.03 -9.70 -3.65
CA ALA A 28 18.93 -9.07 -2.34
C ALA A 28 17.59 -9.43 -1.68
N CYS A 29 17.42 -9.08 -0.42
CA CYS A 29 16.15 -9.16 0.27
C CYS A 29 15.45 -7.79 0.19
N PRO A 30 14.46 -7.61 -0.68
CA PRO A 30 13.67 -6.39 -0.68
C PRO A 30 12.74 -6.40 0.53
N HIS A 31 12.91 -5.45 1.41
CA HIS A 31 12.07 -5.32 2.61
C HIS A 31 10.75 -4.58 2.32
N HIS A 32 10.18 -4.77 1.13
CA HIS A 32 8.94 -4.13 0.68
C HIS A 32 7.80 -5.16 0.68
N GLY A 33 7.11 -5.29 1.81
CA GLY A 33 5.89 -6.09 1.89
C GLY A 33 4.74 -5.44 1.11
N PRO A 34 3.79 -6.25 0.58
CA PRO A 34 2.55 -5.74 0.05
C PRO A 34 1.58 -5.36 1.18
N ALA A 35 0.61 -4.48 0.88
CA ALA A 35 -0.55 -4.23 1.70
C ALA A 35 -1.80 -4.76 1.02
N ILE A 36 -2.74 -5.28 1.80
CA ILE A 36 -4.04 -5.75 1.33
C ILE A 36 -5.13 -5.29 2.30
N THR A 37 -6.26 -4.85 1.77
CA THR A 37 -7.46 -4.55 2.55
C THR A 37 -8.69 -5.02 1.80
N ARG A 38 -9.77 -5.29 2.54
CA ARG A 38 -11.01 -5.76 1.94
C ARG A 38 -11.63 -4.65 1.08
N GLY A 39 -12.00 -4.98 -0.16
CA GLY A 39 -12.95 -4.20 -0.95
C GLY A 39 -14.38 -4.55 -0.54
N GLY A 40 -15.39 -4.07 -1.26
CA GLY A 40 -16.76 -4.53 -1.08
C GLY A 40 -16.90 -6.04 -1.35
N ASP A 41 -18.07 -6.47 -1.78
CA ASP A 41 -18.33 -7.89 -2.07
C ASP A 41 -17.54 -8.45 -3.26
N TRP A 42 -16.90 -7.56 -4.04
CA TRP A 42 -16.12 -7.92 -5.23
C TRP A 42 -14.71 -8.45 -4.93
N GLY A 43 -14.14 -8.24 -3.72
CA GLY A 43 -12.81 -8.74 -3.41
C GLY A 43 -11.95 -7.82 -2.55
N TYR A 44 -10.72 -7.53 -2.99
CA TYR A 44 -9.70 -6.86 -2.20
C TYR A 44 -8.98 -5.75 -2.96
N HIS A 45 -8.52 -4.74 -2.23
CA HIS A 45 -7.50 -3.80 -2.67
C HIS A 45 -6.12 -4.33 -2.31
N MET A 46 -5.16 -4.20 -3.21
CA MET A 46 -3.76 -4.55 -2.95
C MET A 46 -2.83 -3.45 -3.44
N ALA A 47 -1.80 -3.15 -2.66
CA ALA A 47 -0.68 -2.31 -3.07
C ALA A 47 0.63 -3.06 -2.85
N TRP A 48 1.59 -2.88 -3.77
CA TRP A 48 2.86 -3.61 -3.74
C TRP A 48 3.98 -2.82 -4.39
N PHE A 49 5.21 -3.17 -4.03
CA PHE A 49 6.40 -2.70 -4.72
C PHE A 49 6.77 -3.68 -5.84
N ASP A 50 7.13 -3.14 -7.00
CA ASP A 50 7.74 -3.88 -8.10
C ASP A 50 9.09 -3.23 -8.41
N GLY A 51 10.14 -4.05 -8.45
CA GLY A 51 11.54 -3.60 -8.69
C GLY A 51 12.03 -3.83 -10.11
N GLY A 52 11.13 -4.11 -11.08
CA GLY A 52 11.46 -4.31 -12.47
C GLY A 52 11.88 -3.02 -13.21
N GLU A 53 11.83 -3.05 -14.55
CA GLU A 53 12.22 -1.90 -15.39
C GLU A 53 11.46 -0.60 -15.06
N LYS A 54 10.22 -0.73 -14.62
CA LYS A 54 9.39 0.38 -14.19
C LYS A 54 9.20 0.34 -12.67
N ALA A 55 10.30 0.22 -11.93
CA ALA A 55 10.27 0.11 -10.48
C ALA A 55 9.38 1.17 -9.83
N GLY A 56 8.68 0.78 -8.77
CA GLY A 56 7.83 1.69 -8.01
C GLY A 56 6.74 0.98 -7.21
N LEU A 57 5.86 1.79 -6.65
CA LEU A 57 4.67 1.35 -5.94
C LEU A 57 3.51 1.20 -6.93
N PHE A 58 2.79 0.10 -6.81
CA PHE A 58 1.63 -0.21 -7.62
C PHE A 58 0.42 -0.51 -6.74
N TYR A 59 -0.75 -0.27 -7.31
CA TYR A 59 -2.03 -0.61 -6.71
C TYR A 59 -2.88 -1.35 -7.75
N GLY A 60 -3.66 -2.32 -7.28
CA GLY A 60 -4.65 -3.03 -8.08
C GLY A 60 -5.80 -3.53 -7.23
N ARG A 61 -6.88 -3.90 -7.88
CA ARG A 61 -8.04 -4.58 -7.29
C ARG A 61 -7.93 -6.06 -7.60
N ILE A 62 -8.15 -6.91 -6.63
CA ILE A 62 -8.16 -8.37 -6.79
C ILE A 62 -9.59 -8.84 -6.67
N ASP A 63 -10.11 -9.47 -7.72
CA ASP A 63 -11.39 -10.14 -7.71
C ASP A 63 -11.36 -11.31 -6.70
N GLY A 64 -12.36 -11.35 -5.82
CA GLY A 64 -12.40 -12.30 -4.71
C GLY A 64 -12.68 -13.74 -5.11
N ASP A 65 -13.28 -13.97 -6.27
CA ASP A 65 -13.61 -15.31 -6.78
C ASP A 65 -12.55 -15.80 -7.77
N ALA A 66 -12.20 -14.98 -8.75
CA ALA A 66 -11.26 -15.33 -9.80
C ALA A 66 -9.79 -15.06 -9.41
N TRP A 67 -9.52 -14.31 -8.36
CA TRP A 67 -8.19 -13.89 -7.91
C TRP A 67 -7.36 -13.18 -8.97
N VAL A 68 -8.02 -12.52 -9.90
CA VAL A 68 -7.40 -11.78 -10.98
C VAL A 68 -7.28 -10.33 -10.56
N SER A 69 -6.06 -9.79 -10.65
CA SER A 69 -5.84 -8.36 -10.41
C SER A 69 -6.31 -7.53 -11.61
N SER A 70 -6.89 -6.37 -11.33
CA SER A 70 -7.10 -5.34 -12.34
C SER A 70 -5.76 -4.84 -12.90
N PRO A 71 -5.76 -4.12 -14.04
CA PRO A 71 -4.55 -3.43 -14.49
C PRO A 71 -3.98 -2.56 -13.37
N ALA A 72 -2.69 -2.72 -13.11
CA ALA A 72 -2.01 -2.03 -12.02
C ALA A 72 -1.86 -0.53 -12.31
N LYS A 73 -2.21 0.29 -11.33
CA LYS A 73 -1.93 1.74 -11.35
C LYS A 73 -0.65 2.01 -10.57
N ARG A 74 0.27 2.76 -11.18
CA ARG A 74 1.52 3.16 -10.53
C ARG A 74 1.31 4.39 -9.66
N PHE A 75 1.92 4.37 -8.48
CA PHE A 75 1.99 5.47 -7.52
C PHE A 75 3.45 5.81 -7.20
N GLY A 76 3.64 6.89 -6.45
CA GLY A 76 4.95 7.35 -6.02
C GLY A 76 5.67 8.21 -7.06
N ASN A 77 6.62 9.00 -6.58
CA ASN A 77 7.47 9.82 -7.41
C ASN A 77 8.61 8.96 -8.00
N ALA A 78 8.83 9.03 -9.30
CA ALA A 78 9.87 8.25 -9.98
C ALA A 78 11.30 8.60 -9.52
N ASN A 79 11.50 9.79 -8.98
CA ASN A 79 12.80 10.28 -8.49
C ASN A 79 13.04 9.97 -7.00
N PHE A 80 12.05 9.40 -6.31
CA PHE A 80 12.12 9.05 -4.90
C PHE A 80 11.94 7.54 -4.73
N GLN A 81 12.49 7.01 -3.67
CA GLN A 81 12.25 5.61 -3.32
C GLN A 81 10.87 5.52 -2.65
N ALA A 82 9.85 5.19 -3.45
CA ALA A 82 8.50 4.95 -2.96
C ALA A 82 8.33 3.46 -2.59
N GLY A 83 7.87 3.20 -1.37
CA GLY A 83 7.66 1.83 -0.92
C GLY A 83 6.91 1.75 0.41
N HIS A 84 6.80 0.54 0.96
CA HIS A 84 6.12 0.27 2.23
C HIS A 84 4.69 0.82 2.27
N PRO A 85 3.82 0.33 1.37
CA PRO A 85 2.44 0.76 1.33
C PRO A 85 1.67 0.29 2.56
N SER A 86 0.72 1.11 2.99
CA SER A 86 -0.38 0.73 3.88
C SER A 86 -1.70 1.07 3.21
N LEU A 87 -2.67 0.17 3.28
CA LEU A 87 -4.00 0.31 2.68
C LEU A 87 -5.09 0.19 3.73
N LEU A 88 -6.08 1.07 3.62
CA LEU A 88 -7.28 1.02 4.43
C LEU A 88 -8.50 1.33 3.56
N SER A 89 -9.54 0.52 3.67
CA SER A 89 -10.84 0.76 3.03
C SER A 89 -11.90 0.97 4.11
N ILE A 90 -12.65 2.06 4.00
CA ILE A 90 -13.82 2.35 4.83
C ILE A 90 -14.98 2.66 3.89
N ASN A 91 -15.91 1.74 3.75
CA ASN A 91 -16.95 1.79 2.71
C ASN A 91 -16.34 1.91 1.31
N GLU A 92 -16.76 2.89 0.51
CA GLU A 92 -16.20 3.16 -0.83
C GLU A 92 -14.91 4.00 -0.79
N LYS A 93 -14.55 4.55 0.36
CA LYS A 93 -13.35 5.37 0.50
C LYS A 93 -12.12 4.50 0.75
N VAL A 94 -11.10 4.64 -0.08
CA VAL A 94 -9.84 3.89 0.01
C VAL A 94 -8.70 4.86 0.24
N TYR A 95 -7.90 4.57 1.26
CA TYR A 95 -6.69 5.30 1.62
C TYR A 95 -5.48 4.44 1.26
N LEU A 96 -4.53 5.02 0.56
CA LEU A 96 -3.21 4.44 0.29
C LEU A 96 -2.14 5.38 0.81
N ALA A 97 -1.43 4.97 1.83
CA ALA A 97 -0.27 5.67 2.36
C ALA A 97 1.01 4.92 2.01
N TRP A 98 2.08 5.65 1.77
CA TRP A 98 3.41 5.05 1.54
C TRP A 98 4.51 6.00 1.99
N LYS A 99 5.70 5.42 2.17
CA LYS A 99 6.91 6.17 2.46
C LYS A 99 7.65 6.51 1.17
N GLU A 100 8.08 7.77 1.05
CA GLU A 100 9.03 8.22 0.04
C GLU A 100 10.30 8.74 0.70
N ILE A 101 11.45 8.36 0.15
CA ILE A 101 12.76 8.79 0.64
C ILE A 101 13.45 9.61 -0.45
N ASN A 102 13.92 10.80 -0.08
CA ASN A 102 14.73 11.66 -0.92
C ASN A 102 15.91 12.18 -0.08
N GLU A 103 17.13 11.77 -0.44
CA GLU A 103 18.35 12.12 0.31
C GLU A 103 18.22 11.79 1.81
N SER A 104 18.09 12.83 2.65
CA SER A 104 17.93 12.69 4.10
C SER A 104 16.47 12.76 4.59
N ASP A 105 15.57 13.12 3.71
CA ASP A 105 14.17 13.35 4.05
C ASP A 105 13.30 12.11 3.82
N ASN A 106 12.46 11.82 4.80
CA ASN A 106 11.40 10.83 4.70
C ASN A 106 10.04 11.52 4.67
N TYR A 107 9.22 11.13 3.69
CA TYR A 107 7.88 11.66 3.53
C TYR A 107 6.86 10.53 3.67
N ILE A 108 5.73 10.84 4.29
CA ILE A 108 4.51 10.04 4.14
C ILE A 108 3.63 10.73 3.12
N VAL A 109 3.31 9.98 2.08
CA VAL A 109 2.41 10.41 1.00
C VAL A 109 1.11 9.65 1.12
N LEU A 110 0.00 10.35 0.90
CA LEU A 110 -1.36 9.81 0.97
C LEU A 110 -2.08 10.06 -0.35
N ALA A 111 -2.66 9.04 -0.91
CA ALA A 111 -3.66 9.11 -1.96
C ALA A 111 -5.00 8.59 -1.43
N ILE A 112 -6.10 9.19 -1.89
CA ILE A 112 -7.47 8.84 -1.51
C ILE A 112 -8.29 8.57 -2.76
N SER A 113 -9.07 7.53 -2.72
CA SER A 113 -10.14 7.25 -3.68
C SER A 113 -11.49 7.32 -2.95
N GLU A 114 -12.49 7.92 -3.59
CA GLU A 114 -13.86 8.03 -3.08
C GLU A 114 -14.82 7.01 -3.72
N ASP A 115 -14.33 6.18 -4.65
CA ASP A 115 -15.13 5.29 -5.50
C ASP A 115 -14.61 3.85 -5.56
N GLY A 116 -14.14 3.34 -4.44
CA GLY A 116 -13.64 1.97 -4.33
C GLY A 116 -12.37 1.70 -5.13
N GLY A 117 -11.47 2.69 -5.22
CA GLY A 117 -10.17 2.53 -5.88
C GLY A 117 -10.18 2.63 -7.40
N LYS A 118 -11.30 3.06 -8.02
CA LYS A 118 -11.40 3.25 -9.47
C LYS A 118 -10.70 4.52 -9.91
N ASN A 119 -10.99 5.63 -9.23
CA ASN A 119 -10.35 6.92 -9.43
C ASN A 119 -9.68 7.40 -8.14
N TRP A 120 -8.57 8.12 -8.29
CA TRP A 120 -7.77 8.58 -7.17
C TRP A 120 -7.57 10.07 -7.26
N LEU A 121 -7.74 10.76 -6.14
CA LEU A 121 -7.37 12.15 -5.99
C LEU A 121 -5.83 12.30 -6.10
N GLU A 122 -5.37 13.50 -6.31
CA GLU A 122 -3.95 13.82 -6.33
C GLU A 122 -3.29 13.44 -5.00
N ALA A 123 -2.19 12.70 -5.09
CA ALA A 123 -1.45 12.27 -3.91
C ALA A 123 -0.73 13.46 -3.24
N LYS A 124 -0.78 13.52 -1.92
CA LYS A 124 -0.23 14.62 -1.13
C LYS A 124 0.80 14.13 -0.14
N LYS A 125 1.90 14.85 0.01
CA LYS A 125 2.83 14.69 1.14
C LYS A 125 2.17 15.23 2.40
N ILE A 126 1.81 14.35 3.33
CA ILE A 126 1.08 14.71 4.55
C ILE A 126 2.00 14.86 5.77
N LYS A 127 3.17 14.24 5.72
CA LYS A 127 4.20 14.32 6.77
C LYS A 127 5.59 14.29 6.17
N LYS A 128 6.52 14.88 6.92
CA LYS A 128 7.96 14.88 6.62
C LYS A 128 8.74 14.74 7.94
N THR A 129 9.83 14.00 7.92
CA THR A 129 10.86 14.00 8.97
C THR A 129 12.25 13.87 8.34
N GLU A 130 13.27 14.29 9.08
CA GLU A 130 14.67 14.03 8.76
C GLU A 130 15.14 12.80 9.51
N GLY A 131 16.05 12.04 8.91
CA GLY A 131 16.60 10.83 9.53
C GLY A 131 15.66 9.64 9.52
N ALA A 132 15.89 8.66 10.37
CA ALA A 132 15.16 7.40 10.34
C ALA A 132 13.71 7.53 10.83
N SER A 133 12.84 6.78 10.18
CA SER A 133 11.44 6.64 10.56
C SER A 133 10.93 5.24 10.25
N ASP A 134 9.89 4.81 10.94
CA ASP A 134 9.15 3.60 10.62
C ASP A 134 8.35 3.75 9.32
N TYR A 135 7.59 2.73 8.98
CA TYR A 135 6.66 2.73 7.85
C TYR A 135 5.29 3.26 8.29
N PRO A 136 4.50 3.82 7.37
CA PRO A 136 3.16 4.28 7.70
C PRO A 136 2.23 3.10 7.96
N GLU A 137 1.38 3.21 8.98
CA GLU A 137 0.28 2.29 9.19
C GLU A 137 -1.04 3.04 9.22
N LEU A 138 -1.98 2.60 8.39
CA LEU A 138 -3.34 3.12 8.36
C LEU A 138 -4.23 2.32 9.30
N ILE A 139 -4.91 3.02 10.20
CA ILE A 139 -5.75 2.41 11.24
C ILE A 139 -7.15 2.97 11.14
N GLN A 140 -8.16 2.09 11.22
CA GLN A 140 -9.55 2.49 11.38
C GLN A 140 -9.93 2.54 12.87
N PHE A 141 -10.50 3.66 13.27
CA PHE A 141 -11.13 3.79 14.60
C PHE A 141 -12.37 4.66 14.48
N ASN A 142 -13.49 4.18 15.06
CA ASN A 142 -14.79 4.87 14.99
C ASN A 142 -15.18 5.35 13.57
N ASN A 143 -15.01 4.49 12.58
CA ASN A 143 -15.29 4.76 11.17
C ASN A 143 -14.49 5.94 10.57
N LYS A 144 -13.36 6.27 11.18
CA LYS A 144 -12.40 7.28 10.70
C LYS A 144 -11.06 6.63 10.42
N ALA A 145 -10.32 7.18 9.45
CA ALA A 145 -8.98 6.76 9.13
C ALA A 145 -7.95 7.58 9.93
N PHE A 146 -6.92 6.89 10.40
CA PHE A 146 -5.78 7.48 11.09
C PHE A 146 -4.48 6.97 10.50
N LEU A 147 -3.47 7.81 10.49
CA LEU A 147 -2.08 7.43 10.24
C LEU A 147 -1.38 7.25 11.59
N SER A 148 -0.76 6.09 11.77
CA SER A 148 0.20 5.79 12.83
C SER A 148 1.61 5.81 12.25
N TRP A 149 2.49 6.63 12.79
CA TRP A 149 3.85 6.78 12.29
C TRP A 149 4.83 7.15 13.41
N ASN A 150 5.98 6.49 13.46
CA ASN A 150 7.02 6.80 14.43
C ASN A 150 8.30 7.26 13.73
N THR A 151 8.97 8.24 14.31
CA THR A 151 10.21 8.83 13.80
C THR A 151 11.21 9.01 14.93
N ILE A 152 12.49 8.96 14.62
CA ILE A 152 13.52 9.24 15.64
C ILE A 152 13.47 10.71 16.07
N LYS A 153 13.26 11.63 15.11
CA LYS A 153 13.32 13.07 15.38
C LYS A 153 12.08 13.60 16.09
N ASP A 154 10.89 13.20 15.62
CA ASP A 154 9.63 13.82 16.03
C ASP A 154 8.79 12.88 16.93
N GLY A 155 9.29 11.65 17.20
CA GLY A 155 8.60 10.65 18.00
C GLY A 155 7.40 10.04 17.31
N TYR A 156 6.52 9.44 18.11
CA TYR A 156 5.30 8.79 17.64
C TYR A 156 4.21 9.80 17.33
N GLN A 157 3.56 9.61 16.19
CA GLN A 157 2.47 10.46 15.69
C GLN A 157 1.25 9.60 15.38
N PHE A 158 0.08 10.03 15.86
CA PHE A 158 -1.21 9.44 15.54
C PHE A 158 -2.12 10.54 15.00
N ILE A 159 -2.44 10.49 13.70
CA ILE A 159 -2.98 11.61 12.94
C ILE A 159 -4.30 11.20 12.30
N ALA A 160 -5.36 11.95 12.57
CA ALA A 160 -6.63 11.78 11.86
C ALA A 160 -6.48 12.19 10.40
N LEU A 161 -7.00 11.36 9.50
CA LEU A 161 -7.07 11.62 8.07
C LEU A 161 -8.52 12.02 7.74
N GLU A 162 -8.69 13.17 7.10
CA GLU A 162 -9.99 13.68 6.67
C GLU A 162 -10.43 13.10 5.31
#